data_b207d3e0503e872bd1635440d4444195
#
_entry.id   b207d3e0503e872bd1635440d4444195
#
_cell.length_a   1.000
_cell.length_b   1.000
_cell.length_c   1.000
_cell.angle_alpha   90.00
_cell.angle_beta   90.00
_cell.angle_gamma   90.00
#
_symmetry.space_group_name_H-M   'P 1'
#
loop_
_entity.id
_entity.type
_entity.pdbx_description
1 polymer ?
#
loop_
_entity_poly.entity_id
_entity_poly.type
_entity_poly.pdbx_seq_one_letter_code
_entity_poly.pdbx_strand_id
1 'polypeptide(L)' 'MTNEPEKWSSLEEIAEHLGVSKDTIRNWIKKGAIPHRRIGKQYKFKISEVDAWVDSGKSAEIE' A
#
# COMPACT_ATOMS: atom_id res chain seq x y z
N MET A 1 -7.53 8.92 -24.77
CA MET A 1 -7.30 8.61 -23.41
C MET A 1 -6.19 7.59 -23.22
N THR A 2 -5.23 7.91 -22.47
CA THR A 2 -4.14 6.99 -22.24
C THR A 2 -4.49 6.02 -21.13
N ASN A 3 -4.17 4.80 -21.37
CA ASN A 3 -4.32 3.78 -20.34
C ASN A 3 -2.97 3.38 -19.84
N GLU A 4 -2.20 4.36 -19.44
CA GLU A 4 -0.90 4.03 -18.90
C GLU A 4 -1.09 3.27 -17.61
N PRO A 5 -0.38 2.16 -17.46
CA PRO A 5 -0.46 1.42 -16.22
C PRO A 5 0.09 2.28 -15.09
N GLU A 6 -0.56 2.15 -13.97
CA GLU A 6 -0.12 2.87 -12.79
C GLU A 6 1.25 2.38 -12.37
N LYS A 7 2.11 3.31 -12.01
CA LYS A 7 3.42 2.95 -11.51
C LYS A 7 3.34 2.25 -10.18
N TRP A 8 4.20 1.28 -10.00
CA TRP A 8 4.33 0.64 -8.70
C TRP A 8 5.07 1.57 -7.76
N SER A 9 4.59 1.66 -6.54
CA SER A 9 5.20 2.46 -5.50
C SER A 9 5.93 1.57 -4.51
N SER A 10 7.04 2.06 -3.99
CA SER A 10 7.79 1.33 -2.98
C SER A 10 7.11 1.45 -1.63
N LEU A 11 7.58 0.62 -0.68
CA LEU A 11 7.07 0.69 0.68
C LEU A 11 7.28 2.08 1.27
N GLU A 12 8.43 2.66 1.00
CA GLU A 12 8.73 4.00 1.51
C GLU A 12 7.81 5.04 0.91
N GLU A 13 7.54 4.92 -0.39
CA GLU A 13 6.66 5.86 -1.06
C GLU A 13 5.25 5.77 -0.52
N ILE A 14 4.78 4.57 -0.27
CA ILE A 14 3.43 4.39 0.28
C ILE A 14 3.35 4.93 1.70
N ALA A 15 4.38 4.70 2.50
CA ALA A 15 4.38 5.22 3.87
C ALA A 15 4.31 6.74 3.85
N GLU A 16 5.05 7.36 2.96
CA GLU A 16 5.03 8.81 2.85
C GLU A 16 3.68 9.30 2.34
N HIS A 17 3.14 8.61 1.35
CA HIS A 17 1.84 8.97 0.77
C HIS A 17 0.74 8.94 1.81
N LEU A 18 0.75 7.94 2.67
CA LEU A 18 -0.27 7.80 3.70
C LEU A 18 0.05 8.55 4.97
N GLY A 19 1.28 9.04 5.10
CA GLY A 19 1.67 9.75 6.31
C GLY A 19 1.85 8.85 7.51
N VAL A 20 2.27 7.62 7.30
CA VAL A 20 2.49 6.67 8.39
C VAL A 20 3.93 6.17 8.33
N SER A 21 4.35 5.49 9.39
CA SER A 21 5.70 4.96 9.43
C SER A 21 5.82 3.72 8.57
N LYS A 22 7.06 3.41 8.18
CA LYS A 22 7.32 2.20 7.42
C LYS A 22 6.95 0.96 8.22
N ASP A 23 7.15 1.02 9.51
CA ASP A 23 6.80 -0.11 10.37
C ASP A 23 5.31 -0.39 10.35
N THR A 24 4.51 0.66 10.27
CA THR A 24 3.06 0.49 10.15
C THR A 24 2.72 -0.26 8.86
N ILE A 25 3.37 0.12 7.75
CA ILE A 25 3.13 -0.56 6.48
C ILE A 25 3.54 -2.03 6.57
N ARG A 26 4.71 -2.30 7.16
CA ARG A 26 5.18 -3.67 7.30
C ARG A 26 4.22 -4.51 8.13
N ASN A 27 3.68 -3.91 9.17
CA ASN A 27 2.69 -4.57 10.01
C ASN A 27 1.45 -4.96 9.21
N TRP A 28 0.97 -4.03 8.39
CA TRP A 28 -0.20 -4.29 7.57
C TRP A 28 0.07 -5.39 6.55
N ILE A 29 1.28 -5.42 5.99
CA ILE A 29 1.67 -6.48 5.07
C ILE A 29 1.67 -7.82 5.80
N LYS A 30 2.24 -7.84 6.99
CA LYS A 30 2.33 -9.05 7.78
C LYS A 30 0.95 -9.62 8.07
N LYS A 31 -0.01 -8.75 8.30
CA LYS A 31 -1.39 -9.18 8.57
C LYS A 31 -2.16 -9.48 7.29
N GLY A 32 -1.54 -9.26 6.14
CA GLY A 32 -2.20 -9.50 4.87
C GLY A 32 -3.34 -8.55 4.60
N ALA A 33 -3.28 -7.34 5.16
CA ALA A 33 -4.40 -6.41 5.10
C ALA A 33 -4.29 -5.43 3.93
N ILE A 34 -3.13 -4.80 3.78
CA ILE A 34 -2.94 -3.77 2.76
C ILE A 34 -2.73 -4.41 1.39
N PRO A 35 -3.38 -3.89 0.34
CA PRO A 35 -3.14 -4.41 -1.01
C PRO A 35 -1.67 -4.21 -1.39
N HIS A 36 -1.01 -5.28 -1.74
CA HIS A 36 0.41 -5.23 -2.08
C HIS A 36 0.76 -6.37 -3.00
N ARG A 37 1.92 -6.24 -3.64
CA ARG A 37 2.50 -7.29 -4.47
C ARG A 37 3.95 -7.45 -4.08
N ARG A 38 4.44 -8.65 -4.18
CA ARG A 38 5.85 -8.90 -3.92
C ARG A 38 6.55 -9.12 -5.25
N ILE A 39 7.53 -8.26 -5.53
CA ILE A 39 8.31 -8.38 -6.74
C ILE A 39 9.75 -8.61 -6.32
N GLY A 40 10.23 -9.83 -6.55
CA GLY A 40 11.54 -10.22 -6.05
C GLY A 40 11.56 -10.15 -4.55
N LYS A 41 12.46 -9.35 -4.00
CA LYS A 41 12.59 -9.19 -2.56
C LYS A 41 11.91 -7.93 -2.05
N GLN A 42 11.18 -7.23 -2.91
CA GLN A 42 10.60 -5.94 -2.55
C GLN A 42 9.09 -6.02 -2.59
N TYR A 43 8.47 -5.24 -1.72
CA TYR A 43 7.03 -5.05 -1.75
C TYR A 43 6.72 -3.84 -2.60
N LYS A 44 5.72 -3.98 -3.46
CA LYS A 44 5.27 -2.90 -4.33
C LYS A 44 3.79 -2.70 -4.17
N PHE A 45 3.35 -1.48 -4.38
CA PHE A 45 1.97 -1.08 -4.13
C PHE A 45 1.47 -0.25 -5.30
N LYS A 46 0.17 -0.31 -5.51
CA LYS A 46 -0.49 0.63 -6.41
C LYS A 46 -1.26 1.61 -5.57
N ILE A 47 -0.98 2.89 -5.79
CA ILE A 47 -1.56 3.94 -4.97
C ILE A 47 -3.08 3.90 -5.02
N SER A 48 -3.65 3.68 -6.20
CA SER A 48 -5.10 3.63 -6.33
C SER A 48 -5.72 2.51 -5.49
N GLU A 49 -5.07 1.35 -5.46
CA GLU A 49 -5.57 0.24 -4.66
C GLU A 49 -5.46 0.54 -3.18
N VAL A 50 -4.34 1.12 -2.78
CA VAL A 50 -4.12 1.44 -1.37
C VAL A 50 -5.11 2.51 -0.91
N ASP A 51 -5.31 3.53 -1.74
CA ASP A 51 -6.26 4.59 -1.41
C ASP A 51 -7.68 4.05 -1.25
N ALA A 52 -8.08 3.17 -2.14
CA ALA A 52 -9.41 2.57 -2.05
C ALA A 52 -9.56 1.75 -0.78
N TRP A 53 -8.50 1.03 -0.42
CA TRP A 53 -8.52 0.24 0.79
C TRP A 53 -8.63 1.12 2.03
N VAL A 54 -7.89 2.22 2.06
CA VAL A 54 -7.97 3.16 3.17
C VAL A 54 -9.35 3.81 3.23
N ASP A 55 -9.88 4.21 2.08
CA ASP A 55 -11.20 4.84 2.02
C ASP A 55 -12.29 3.91 2.50
N SER A 56 -12.12 2.62 2.34
CA SER A 56 -13.12 1.66 2.81
C SER A 56 -13.15 1.53 4.32
N GLY A 57 -12.19 2.14 5.01
CA GLY A 57 -12.11 2.08 6.46
C GLY A 57 -11.44 0.83 6.99
N LYS A 58 -10.99 -0.04 6.12
CA LYS A 58 -10.42 -1.30 6.57
C LYS A 58 -9.12 -1.14 7.31
N SER A 59 -8.37 -0.07 7.01
CA SER A 59 -7.13 0.17 7.73
C SER A 59 -7.39 0.43 9.21
N ALA A 60 -8.51 1.03 9.54
CA ALA A 60 -8.84 1.33 10.93
C ALA A 60 -9.26 0.08 11.70
N GLU A 61 -9.66 -0.97 11.00
CA GLU A 61 -10.13 -2.19 11.64
C GLU A 61 -9.00 -3.10 12.08
N ILE A 62 -7.78 -2.78 11.68
CA ILE A 62 -6.64 -3.66 11.91
C ILE A 62 -6.05 -3.49 13.30
N GLU A 63 -6.28 -2.40 13.93
CA GLU A 63 -5.65 -2.09 15.21
C GLU A 63 -6.28 -2.79 16.37
#